data_c9d962a46ee1f21dc897b8fda85c29e1
#
_entry.id   c9d962a46ee1f21dc897b8fda85c29e1
#
_cell.length_a   1.000
_cell.length_b   1.000
_cell.length_c   1.000
_cell.angle_alpha   90.00
_cell.angle_beta   90.00
_cell.angle_gamma   90.00
#
_symmetry.space_group_name_H-M   'P 1'
#
loop_
_entity.id
_entity.type
_entity.pdbx_description
1 polymer ?
#
loop_
_entity_poly.entity_id
_entity_poly.type
_entity_poly.pdbx_seq_one_letter_code
_entity_poly.pdbx_strand_id
1 'polypeptide(L)'
;MTSLFVAISIPLAIIATTLGKTINISPTEDIPGKPGCFDKNTVIKLKKGEKIINKIKINDILADGARITATFKLTSAGKKMYKMNQLVVSGSHKIYHKELGWIKVEDHPYAILIENYSEEYIYCLNTTSKQIKIQEHLLSDWDDIDMLDFLDLKNLTGNFLAKNGKTNQIHTSLEGGFTKEMEIELEDGRLISISKVKVNDILRFGDKVLGIVEIDAEYLNKVCKYELKDTTIIGGPNLWINDNDLGKFSTLGIKSENIKGIKKLYQILTDTGYLTINGIRFMDYNSAIEEIMGDEWSEKETSVSI
;
A
#
# COMPACT_ATOMS: atom_id res chain seq x y z
N MET A 1 -53.30 -30.83 36.76
CA MET A 1 -51.94 -30.46 37.20
C MET A 1 -51.33 -29.64 36.10
N THR A 2 -51.42 -28.31 36.25
CA THR A 2 -50.99 -27.32 35.28
C THR A 2 -49.64 -26.78 35.76
N SER A 3 -48.58 -27.08 35.00
CA SER A 3 -47.23 -26.58 35.30
C SER A 3 -47.04 -25.22 34.66
N LEU A 4 -46.82 -24.22 35.50
CA LEU A 4 -46.57 -22.83 35.15
C LEU A 4 -45.09 -22.66 34.91
N PHE A 5 -44.63 -22.43 33.66
CA PHE A 5 -43.29 -22.00 33.38
C PHE A 5 -43.21 -20.47 33.47
N VAL A 6 -42.57 -19.98 34.50
CA VAL A 6 -42.20 -18.58 34.65
C VAL A 6 -40.90 -18.36 33.89
N ALA A 7 -40.96 -17.61 32.77
CA ALA A 7 -39.80 -17.13 32.06
C ALA A 7 -39.27 -15.90 32.83
N ILE A 8 -38.10 -16.04 33.43
CA ILE A 8 -37.36 -14.91 34.03
C ILE A 8 -36.51 -14.31 32.92
N SER A 9 -36.93 -13.17 32.40
CA SER A 9 -36.12 -12.33 31.55
C SER A 9 -35.19 -11.49 32.44
N ILE A 10 -33.90 -11.80 32.40
CA ILE A 10 -32.87 -10.98 33.05
C ILE A 10 -32.46 -9.93 32.01
N PRO A 11 -32.62 -8.63 32.25
CA PRO A 11 -32.04 -7.63 31.39
C PRO A 11 -30.52 -7.57 31.64
N LEU A 12 -29.74 -7.93 30.65
CA LEU A 12 -28.30 -7.76 30.67
C LEU A 12 -27.98 -6.27 30.47
N ALA A 13 -27.99 -5.52 31.56
CA ALA A 13 -27.43 -4.18 31.58
C ALA A 13 -25.91 -4.33 31.68
N ILE A 14 -25.25 -4.27 30.54
CA ILE A 14 -23.80 -4.10 30.48
C ILE A 14 -23.51 -2.66 30.89
N ILE A 15 -23.13 -2.46 32.13
CA ILE A 15 -22.53 -1.21 32.60
C ILE A 15 -21.09 -1.18 32.05
N ALA A 16 -20.91 -0.59 30.90
CA ALA A 16 -19.61 -0.19 30.41
C ALA A 16 -19.23 1.13 31.11
N THR A 17 -18.69 1.05 32.31
CA THR A 17 -17.93 2.13 32.91
C THR A 17 -16.53 2.11 32.31
N THR A 18 -16.38 2.58 31.10
CA THR A 18 -15.09 2.99 30.56
C THR A 18 -14.82 4.39 31.07
N LEU A 19 -13.82 4.48 31.95
CA LEU A 19 -13.14 5.71 32.30
C LEU A 19 -12.88 6.51 31.02
N GLY A 20 -13.49 7.69 30.93
CA GLY A 20 -13.30 8.65 29.84
C GLY A 20 -11.88 9.16 29.81
N LYS A 21 -10.97 8.42 29.24
CA LYS A 21 -9.81 8.95 28.55
C LYS A 21 -10.23 9.17 27.10
N THR A 22 -10.68 10.37 26.82
CA THR A 22 -10.60 10.90 25.45
C THR A 22 -9.11 10.82 25.09
N ILE A 23 -8.74 9.80 24.34
CA ILE A 23 -7.45 9.80 23.66
C ILE A 23 -7.62 10.88 22.62
N ASN A 24 -7.11 12.08 22.93
CA ASN A 24 -6.84 13.08 21.91
C ASN A 24 -5.74 12.47 21.04
N ILE A 25 -6.14 11.75 19.99
CA ILE A 25 -5.23 11.38 18.92
C ILE A 25 -4.90 12.72 18.25
N SER A 26 -3.76 13.24 18.60
CA SER A 26 -3.16 14.37 17.88
C SER A 26 -3.08 13.95 16.42
N PRO A 27 -3.53 14.80 15.47
CA PRO A 27 -3.48 14.46 14.03
C PRO A 27 -2.05 14.35 13.46
N THR A 28 -1.04 14.31 14.31
CA THR A 28 0.39 14.44 13.96
C THR A 28 1.24 13.19 14.22
N GLU A 29 0.66 12.08 14.64
CA GLU A 29 1.45 10.86 14.72
C GLU A 29 1.55 10.24 13.33
N ASP A 30 2.80 10.07 12.85
CA ASP A 30 3.10 9.23 11.70
C ASP A 30 2.44 7.88 11.93
N ILE A 31 1.52 7.50 11.05
CA ILE A 31 0.86 6.20 11.15
C ILE A 31 1.98 5.16 11.10
N PRO A 32 2.18 4.34 12.17
CA PRO A 32 3.23 3.34 12.18
C PRO A 32 3.14 2.45 10.94
N GLY A 33 4.28 2.15 10.31
CA GLY A 33 4.32 1.25 9.16
C GLY A 33 4.11 1.91 7.78
N LYS A 34 3.87 3.24 7.67
CA LYS A 34 3.76 3.88 6.33
C LYS A 34 5.13 4.30 5.82
N PRO A 35 5.50 3.83 4.62
CA PRO A 35 6.79 4.14 3.99
C PRO A 35 6.96 5.64 3.73
N GLY A 36 8.20 6.03 3.51
CA GLY A 36 8.56 7.42 3.27
C GLY A 36 8.25 7.92 1.87
N CYS A 37 8.21 9.24 1.72
CA CYS A 37 7.90 9.92 0.45
C CYS A 37 8.82 11.11 0.21
N PHE A 38 8.79 11.61 -1.02
CA PHE A 38 9.61 12.72 -1.50
C PHE A 38 8.78 13.96 -1.82
N ASP A 39 9.42 15.13 -1.75
CA ASP A 39 8.88 16.38 -2.30
C ASP A 39 8.64 16.28 -3.81
N LYS A 40 7.62 16.98 -4.30
CA LYS A 40 7.23 17.00 -5.72
C LYS A 40 8.34 17.42 -6.70
N ASN A 41 9.30 18.22 -6.23
CA ASN A 41 10.41 18.75 -7.03
C ASN A 41 11.64 17.83 -7.02
N THR A 42 11.59 16.69 -6.32
CA THR A 42 12.68 15.72 -6.30
C THR A 42 12.99 15.25 -7.73
N VAL A 43 14.24 15.44 -8.15
CA VAL A 43 14.71 15.06 -9.49
C VAL A 43 15.16 13.61 -9.50
N ILE A 44 14.56 12.83 -10.39
CA ILE A 44 14.85 11.41 -10.60
C ILE A 44 15.65 11.26 -11.90
N LYS A 45 16.83 10.63 -11.82
CA LYS A 45 17.66 10.30 -12.98
C LYS A 45 17.12 9.06 -13.68
N LEU A 46 16.83 9.21 -14.96
CA LEU A 46 16.37 8.14 -15.83
C LEU A 46 17.48 7.68 -16.76
N LYS A 47 17.32 6.53 -17.41
CA LYS A 47 18.22 6.05 -18.47
C LYS A 47 18.33 7.08 -19.62
N LYS A 48 17.30 7.89 -19.82
CA LYS A 48 17.27 8.97 -20.80
C LYS A 48 16.82 10.27 -20.13
N GLY A 49 17.79 11.04 -19.62
CA GLY A 49 17.55 12.35 -19.01
C GLY A 49 17.04 12.28 -17.55
N GLU A 50 16.33 13.31 -17.15
CA GLU A 50 15.84 13.49 -15.79
C GLU A 50 14.38 13.95 -15.80
N LYS A 51 13.63 13.60 -14.75
CA LYS A 51 12.27 14.09 -14.51
C LYS A 51 12.10 14.43 -13.04
N ILE A 52 11.26 15.40 -12.71
CA ILE A 52 10.75 15.57 -11.35
C ILE A 52 9.80 14.44 -11.02
N ILE A 53 9.80 14.01 -9.76
CA ILE A 53 9.11 12.78 -9.32
C ILE A 53 7.61 12.78 -9.66
N ASN A 54 6.93 13.91 -9.58
CA ASN A 54 5.51 14.03 -9.93
C ASN A 54 5.22 13.90 -11.45
N LYS A 55 6.24 13.74 -12.28
CA LYS A 55 6.15 13.49 -13.73
C LYS A 55 6.65 12.11 -14.12
N ILE A 56 7.15 11.35 -13.16
CA ILE A 56 7.52 9.94 -13.35
C ILE A 56 6.24 9.14 -13.64
N LYS A 57 6.40 8.14 -14.48
CA LYS A 57 5.32 7.23 -14.86
C LYS A 57 5.76 5.78 -14.66
N ILE A 58 4.82 4.89 -14.51
CA ILE A 58 5.08 3.45 -14.61
C ILE A 58 5.80 3.16 -15.95
N ASN A 59 6.70 2.17 -15.91
CA ASN A 59 7.58 1.80 -17.03
C ASN A 59 8.69 2.82 -17.38
N ASP A 60 8.81 3.98 -16.72
CA ASP A 60 10.04 4.76 -16.79
C ASP A 60 11.23 3.92 -16.26
N ILE A 61 12.38 4.03 -16.90
CA ILE A 61 13.59 3.28 -16.53
C ILE A 61 14.57 4.22 -15.83
N LEU A 62 14.93 3.87 -14.60
CA LEU A 62 15.93 4.60 -13.81
C LEU A 62 17.33 4.49 -14.45
N ALA A 63 18.25 5.35 -14.04
CA ALA A 63 19.62 5.39 -14.56
C ALA A 63 20.41 4.10 -14.34
N ASP A 64 20.10 3.36 -13.28
CA ASP A 64 20.67 2.05 -12.94
C ASP A 64 20.03 0.88 -13.72
N GLY A 65 19.00 1.16 -14.51
CA GLY A 65 18.26 0.17 -15.29
C GLY A 65 17.03 -0.41 -14.60
N ALA A 66 16.77 -0.07 -13.34
CA ALA A 66 15.55 -0.47 -12.67
C ALA A 66 14.32 0.20 -13.31
N ARG A 67 13.19 -0.49 -13.32
CA ARG A 67 11.93 0.00 -13.88
C ARG A 67 11.00 0.43 -12.78
N ILE A 68 10.25 1.52 -13.03
CA ILE A 68 9.16 1.95 -12.15
C ILE A 68 7.96 1.02 -12.32
N THR A 69 7.55 0.36 -11.23
CA THR A 69 6.44 -0.60 -11.19
C THR A 69 5.17 0.01 -10.61
N ALA A 70 5.30 0.98 -9.69
CA ALA A 70 4.17 1.78 -9.22
C ALA A 70 4.58 3.22 -8.91
N THR A 71 3.61 4.14 -8.99
CA THR A 71 3.76 5.54 -8.61
C THR A 71 2.69 5.91 -7.59
N PHE A 72 3.09 6.71 -6.59
CA PHE A 72 2.26 7.12 -5.48
C PHE A 72 2.17 8.63 -5.40
N LYS A 73 0.97 9.15 -5.17
CA LYS A 73 0.71 10.53 -4.78
C LYS A 73 -0.11 10.52 -3.51
N LEU A 74 0.40 11.11 -2.44
CA LEU A 74 -0.21 11.09 -1.12
C LEU A 74 -0.40 12.50 -0.57
N THR A 75 -1.28 12.62 0.43
CA THR A 75 -1.33 13.83 1.26
C THR A 75 -0.05 13.95 2.08
N SER A 76 0.44 15.17 2.22
CA SER A 76 1.56 15.49 3.11
C SER A 76 1.12 15.72 4.57
N ALA A 77 -0.20 15.77 4.81
CA ALA A 77 -0.75 16.06 6.13
C ALA A 77 -0.21 15.09 7.19
N GLY A 78 0.31 15.64 8.28
CA GLY A 78 0.90 14.88 9.39
C GLY A 78 2.31 14.32 9.13
N LYS A 79 2.90 14.56 7.96
CA LYS A 79 4.24 14.07 7.63
C LYS A 79 5.31 15.09 8.01
N LYS A 80 6.31 14.63 8.76
CA LYS A 80 7.53 15.41 9.03
C LYS A 80 8.46 15.28 7.83
N MET A 81 8.79 16.40 7.21
CA MET A 81 9.71 16.43 6.07
C MET A 81 11.07 16.96 6.47
N TYR A 82 12.11 16.36 5.94
CA TYR A 82 13.50 16.68 6.23
C TYR A 82 14.24 17.08 4.97
N LYS A 83 15.19 17.98 5.14
CA LYS A 83 16.12 18.39 4.08
C LYS A 83 17.48 17.76 4.31
N MET A 84 18.02 17.14 3.25
CA MET A 84 19.38 16.61 3.17
C MET A 84 20.00 17.12 1.87
N ASN A 85 20.87 18.14 1.98
CA ASN A 85 21.36 18.88 0.80
C ASN A 85 20.21 19.46 -0.03
N GLN A 86 20.01 18.93 -1.26
CA GLN A 86 18.91 19.32 -2.14
C GLN A 86 17.73 18.33 -2.12
N LEU A 87 17.86 17.22 -1.40
CA LEU A 87 16.81 16.24 -1.24
C LEU A 87 15.86 16.67 -0.13
N VAL A 88 14.55 16.65 -0.40
CA VAL A 88 13.49 16.81 0.60
C VAL A 88 12.67 15.52 0.65
N VAL A 89 12.64 14.89 1.82
CA VAL A 89 12.11 13.53 2.01
C VAL A 89 11.50 13.41 3.41
N SER A 90 10.51 12.53 3.58
CA SER A 90 9.87 12.31 4.89
C SER A 90 10.80 11.60 5.87
N GLY A 91 10.64 11.89 7.17
CA GLY A 91 11.48 11.34 8.22
C GLY A 91 11.44 9.82 8.35
N SER A 92 10.29 9.21 8.07
CA SER A 92 10.10 7.76 8.11
C SER A 92 10.78 7.00 6.97
N HIS A 93 11.26 7.67 5.92
CA HIS A 93 11.89 7.03 4.76
C HIS A 93 13.22 6.39 5.15
N LYS A 94 13.46 5.15 4.74
CA LYS A 94 14.76 4.49 4.96
C LYS A 94 15.80 4.96 3.94
N ILE A 95 16.98 5.26 4.45
CA ILE A 95 18.15 5.69 3.70
C ILE A 95 19.37 4.87 4.13
N TYR A 96 20.20 4.51 3.19
CA TYR A 96 21.44 3.79 3.48
C TYR A 96 22.54 4.75 3.92
N HIS A 97 23.04 4.55 5.15
CA HIS A 97 24.21 5.24 5.68
C HIS A 97 25.41 4.28 5.74
N LYS A 98 26.57 4.73 5.29
CA LYS A 98 27.76 3.87 5.14
C LYS A 98 28.15 3.12 6.42
N GLU A 99 28.03 3.78 7.58
CA GLU A 99 28.46 3.22 8.87
C GLU A 99 27.31 2.61 9.68
N LEU A 100 26.09 3.13 9.50
CA LEU A 100 24.90 2.75 10.29
C LEU A 100 23.98 1.76 9.57
N GLY A 101 24.24 1.48 8.27
CA GLY A 101 23.35 0.68 7.45
C GLY A 101 22.06 1.42 7.08
N TRP A 102 20.96 0.70 6.98
CA TRP A 102 19.64 1.27 6.71
C TRP A 102 19.06 1.93 7.96
N ILE A 103 18.86 3.23 7.91
CA ILE A 103 18.28 4.04 9.00
C ILE A 103 17.14 4.89 8.46
N LYS A 104 16.27 5.40 9.33
CA LYS A 104 15.30 6.41 8.93
C LYS A 104 15.99 7.74 8.65
N VAL A 105 15.43 8.52 7.74
CA VAL A 105 15.92 9.87 7.44
C VAL A 105 15.93 10.74 8.69
N GLU A 106 14.92 10.64 9.56
CA GLU A 106 14.86 11.41 10.82
C GLU A 106 16.02 11.11 11.78
N ASP A 107 16.63 9.93 11.68
CA ASP A 107 17.78 9.50 12.48
C ASP A 107 19.12 9.81 11.78
N HIS A 108 19.10 10.33 10.55
CA HIS A 108 20.31 10.60 9.78
C HIS A 108 21.03 11.85 10.31
N PRO A 109 22.36 11.81 10.57
CA PRO A 109 23.10 12.89 11.20
C PRO A 109 23.01 14.26 10.51
N TYR A 110 22.75 14.27 9.21
CA TYR A 110 22.67 15.48 8.39
C TYR A 110 21.25 15.84 7.99
N ALA A 111 20.24 15.17 8.52
CA ALA A 111 18.85 15.50 8.23
C ALA A 111 18.39 16.72 9.05
N ILE A 112 17.81 17.70 8.38
CA ILE A 112 17.31 18.92 8.98
C ILE A 112 15.80 18.96 8.83
N LEU A 113 15.07 18.99 9.96
CA LEU A 113 13.61 19.08 9.95
C LEU A 113 13.16 20.39 9.29
N ILE A 114 12.16 20.30 8.43
CA ILE A 114 11.49 21.44 7.81
C ILE A 114 10.25 21.77 8.65
N GLU A 115 10.32 22.79 9.49
CA GLU A 115 9.26 23.20 10.42
C GLU A 115 7.92 23.51 9.74
N ASN A 116 7.95 24.13 8.56
CA ASN A 116 6.77 24.61 7.84
C ASN A 116 6.75 24.06 6.41
N TYR A 117 6.66 22.74 6.27
CA TYR A 117 6.47 22.14 4.95
C TYR A 117 5.04 22.41 4.47
N SER A 118 4.92 23.06 3.30
CA SER A 118 3.65 23.64 2.81
C SER A 118 3.08 22.94 1.56
N GLU A 119 3.78 21.98 0.99
CA GLU A 119 3.26 21.28 -0.17
C GLU A 119 2.12 20.34 0.23
N GLU A 120 1.03 20.36 -0.54
CA GLU A 120 -0.17 19.55 -0.29
C GLU A 120 0.08 18.06 -0.51
N TYR A 121 0.97 17.72 -1.44
CA TYR A 121 1.22 16.34 -1.84
C TYR A 121 2.70 15.97 -1.79
N ILE A 122 2.94 14.72 -1.45
CA ILE A 122 4.22 14.03 -1.52
C ILE A 122 4.11 12.81 -2.44
N TYR A 123 5.25 12.30 -2.90
CA TYR A 123 5.31 11.28 -3.93
C TYR A 123 6.25 10.16 -3.56
N CYS A 124 5.93 8.94 -3.97
CA CYS A 124 6.84 7.80 -3.87
C CYS A 124 6.76 6.92 -5.13
N LEU A 125 7.65 5.96 -5.21
CA LEU A 125 7.78 5.04 -6.34
C LEU A 125 8.02 3.63 -5.83
N ASN A 126 7.52 2.63 -6.56
CA ASN A 126 8.02 1.27 -6.48
C ASN A 126 8.89 0.97 -7.70
N THR A 127 9.90 0.16 -7.48
CA THR A 127 10.90 -0.18 -8.49
C THR A 127 11.18 -1.67 -8.53
N THR A 128 11.72 -2.14 -9.65
CA THR A 128 12.16 -3.55 -9.75
C THR A 128 13.40 -3.86 -8.89
N SER A 129 14.15 -2.85 -8.46
CA SER A 129 15.32 -3.00 -7.58
C SER A 129 15.01 -2.85 -6.10
N LYS A 130 13.78 -2.42 -5.74
CA LYS A 130 13.37 -2.07 -4.39
C LYS A 130 14.17 -0.92 -3.75
N GLN A 131 14.90 -0.18 -4.58
CA GLN A 131 15.78 0.92 -4.17
C GLN A 131 15.71 2.05 -5.18
N ILE A 132 15.95 3.27 -4.70
CA ILE A 132 15.98 4.48 -5.52
C ILE A 132 17.25 5.25 -5.19
N LYS A 133 18.08 5.51 -6.21
CA LYS A 133 19.24 6.38 -6.08
C LYS A 133 18.89 7.81 -6.46
N ILE A 134 18.97 8.72 -5.50
CA ILE A 134 18.73 10.16 -5.70
C ILE A 134 19.99 10.91 -5.26
N GLN A 135 20.64 11.60 -6.18
CA GLN A 135 21.96 12.21 -5.96
C GLN A 135 22.95 11.15 -5.47
N GLU A 136 23.61 11.37 -4.32
CA GLU A 136 24.51 10.43 -3.66
C GLU A 136 23.79 9.45 -2.72
N HIS A 137 22.51 9.65 -2.46
CA HIS A 137 21.75 8.88 -1.50
C HIS A 137 21.11 7.64 -2.14
N LEU A 138 21.18 6.52 -1.43
CA LEU A 138 20.44 5.31 -1.74
C LEU A 138 19.29 5.19 -0.75
N LEU A 139 18.06 5.14 -1.24
CA LEU A 139 16.84 5.07 -0.45
C LEU A 139 16.06 3.81 -0.80
N SER A 140 15.23 3.32 0.13
CA SER A 140 14.25 2.28 -0.16
C SER A 140 13.20 2.80 -1.16
N ASP A 141 12.45 1.90 -1.78
CA ASP A 141 11.23 2.28 -2.50
C ASP A 141 10.01 2.23 -1.54
N TRP A 142 8.78 2.32 -2.06
CA TRP A 142 7.58 2.33 -1.23
C TRP A 142 7.42 1.07 -0.37
N ASP A 143 7.76 -0.11 -0.87
CA ASP A 143 7.56 -1.36 -0.13
C ASP A 143 8.50 -1.49 1.07
N ASP A 144 9.54 -0.65 1.13
CA ASP A 144 10.50 -0.54 2.24
C ASP A 144 11.12 -1.89 2.64
N ILE A 145 11.22 -2.81 1.69
CA ILE A 145 11.82 -4.12 1.86
C ILE A 145 13.34 -3.94 1.90
N ASP A 146 13.95 -4.15 3.05
CA ASP A 146 15.40 -4.10 3.16
C ASP A 146 16.06 -5.37 2.58
N MET A 147 17.39 -5.36 2.48
CA MET A 147 18.13 -6.47 1.86
C MET A 147 18.01 -7.78 2.67
N LEU A 148 17.84 -7.69 3.99
CA LEU A 148 17.69 -8.87 4.88
C LEU A 148 16.27 -9.44 4.72
N ASP A 149 15.26 -8.60 4.75
CA ASP A 149 13.88 -8.98 4.46
C ASP A 149 13.77 -9.57 3.05
N PHE A 150 14.48 -8.99 2.08
CA PHE A 150 14.55 -9.50 0.72
C PHE A 150 15.20 -10.89 0.64
N LEU A 151 16.29 -11.12 1.38
CA LEU A 151 16.95 -12.43 1.45
C LEU A 151 16.09 -13.45 2.19
N ASP A 152 15.38 -13.02 3.23
CA ASP A 152 14.45 -13.86 3.98
C ASP A 152 13.21 -14.17 3.16
N LEU A 153 12.59 -13.22 2.49
CA LEU A 153 11.57 -13.46 1.48
C LEU A 153 12.06 -14.41 0.38
N LYS A 154 13.31 -14.26 -0.07
CA LYS A 154 13.93 -15.16 -1.04
C LYS A 154 14.10 -16.59 -0.50
N ASN A 155 14.43 -16.74 0.76
CA ASN A 155 14.59 -18.03 1.43
C ASN A 155 13.24 -18.67 1.74
N LEU A 156 12.25 -17.88 2.19
CA LEU A 156 10.86 -18.30 2.45
C LEU A 156 10.10 -18.68 1.19
N THR A 157 10.25 -17.86 0.17
CA THR A 157 9.64 -18.07 -1.14
C THR A 157 10.54 -18.89 -2.07
N GLY A 158 11.40 -19.76 -1.54
CA GLY A 158 12.39 -20.52 -2.32
C GLY A 158 11.84 -21.15 -3.61
N ASN A 159 10.52 -21.35 -3.67
CA ASN A 159 9.78 -21.67 -4.89
C ASN A 159 9.42 -20.44 -5.74
N PHE A 160 9.31 -19.24 -5.15
CA PHE A 160 8.87 -18.01 -5.84
C PHE A 160 9.99 -17.38 -6.66
N LEU A 161 11.20 -17.35 -6.10
CA LEU A 161 12.36 -16.72 -6.73
C LEU A 161 13.24 -17.71 -7.50
N ALA A 162 13.27 -18.99 -7.09
CA ALA A 162 14.15 -19.99 -7.67
C ALA A 162 13.74 -20.43 -9.08
N LYS A 163 12.46 -20.35 -9.45
CA LYS A 163 12.00 -20.85 -10.77
C LYS A 163 12.41 -19.98 -11.96
N ASN A 164 12.67 -18.66 -11.79
CA ASN A 164 12.95 -17.79 -12.93
C ASN A 164 14.04 -16.72 -12.74
N GLY A 165 14.71 -16.63 -11.60
CA GLY A 165 15.89 -15.77 -11.38
C GLY A 165 15.72 -14.27 -11.62
N LYS A 166 14.49 -13.72 -11.60
CA LYS A 166 14.22 -12.32 -11.87
C LYS A 166 13.57 -11.65 -10.68
N THR A 167 14.16 -10.58 -10.19
CA THR A 167 13.64 -9.67 -9.14
C THR A 167 12.24 -9.11 -9.40
N ASN A 168 11.72 -9.20 -10.60
CA ASN A 168 10.36 -8.82 -11.00
C ASN A 168 9.24 -9.63 -10.31
N GLN A 169 9.56 -10.69 -9.59
CA GLN A 169 8.55 -11.57 -9.02
C GLN A 169 7.93 -11.04 -7.72
N ILE A 170 8.65 -10.21 -6.94
CA ILE A 170 8.08 -9.58 -5.74
C ILE A 170 6.92 -8.68 -6.13
N HIS A 171 7.14 -7.78 -7.09
CA HIS A 171 6.07 -6.94 -7.63
C HIS A 171 4.84 -7.76 -8.05
N THR A 172 5.06 -8.85 -8.81
CA THR A 172 3.97 -9.72 -9.27
C THR A 172 3.21 -10.39 -8.13
N SER A 173 3.84 -10.60 -6.99
CA SER A 173 3.27 -11.33 -5.85
C SER A 173 2.57 -10.43 -4.84
N LEU A 174 3.01 -9.20 -4.72
CA LEU A 174 2.51 -8.24 -3.74
C LEU A 174 1.46 -7.30 -4.33
N GLU A 175 1.69 -6.80 -5.54
CA GLU A 175 0.88 -5.72 -6.06
C GLU A 175 -0.43 -6.20 -6.69
N GLY A 176 -1.50 -5.54 -6.34
CA GLY A 176 -2.82 -5.72 -6.91
C GLY A 176 -3.53 -4.37 -7.04
N GLY A 177 -4.48 -4.29 -7.95
CA GLY A 177 -5.26 -3.08 -8.17
C GLY A 177 -6.39 -3.37 -9.14
N PHE A 178 -7.21 -2.37 -9.38
CA PHE A 178 -8.40 -2.42 -10.20
C PHE A 178 -8.17 -1.76 -11.56
N THR A 179 -8.88 -2.20 -12.57
CA THR A 179 -8.88 -1.48 -13.84
C THR A 179 -9.68 -0.18 -13.73
N LYS A 180 -9.44 0.76 -14.65
CA LYS A 180 -10.14 2.06 -14.67
C LYS A 180 -11.66 1.96 -14.86
N GLU A 181 -12.15 0.83 -15.31
CA GLU A 181 -13.58 0.53 -15.48
C GLU A 181 -14.29 0.27 -14.16
N MET A 182 -13.53 -0.03 -13.09
CA MET A 182 -14.10 -0.19 -11.76
C MET A 182 -14.48 1.17 -11.17
N GLU A 183 -15.68 1.23 -10.62
CA GLU A 183 -16.23 2.44 -10.03
C GLU A 183 -16.25 2.35 -8.51
N ILE A 184 -16.02 3.48 -7.88
CA ILE A 184 -16.08 3.66 -6.43
C ILE A 184 -17.11 4.76 -6.12
N GLU A 185 -17.86 4.58 -5.07
CA GLU A 185 -18.87 5.53 -4.63
C GLU A 185 -18.27 6.51 -3.63
N LEU A 186 -18.47 7.79 -3.87
CA LEU A 186 -18.13 8.87 -2.95
C LEU A 186 -19.23 9.10 -1.92
N GLU A 187 -18.93 9.83 -0.84
CA GLU A 187 -19.87 10.17 0.22
C GLU A 187 -21.14 10.88 -0.30
N ASP A 188 -21.00 11.67 -1.35
CA ASP A 188 -22.11 12.38 -1.98
C ASP A 188 -22.95 11.51 -2.93
N GLY A 189 -22.71 10.21 -3.00
CA GLY A 189 -23.43 9.22 -3.81
C GLY A 189 -22.98 9.14 -5.26
N ARG A 190 -22.00 9.94 -5.70
CA ARG A 190 -21.46 9.85 -7.05
C ARG A 190 -20.61 8.59 -7.23
N LEU A 191 -20.89 7.86 -8.30
CA LEU A 191 -20.01 6.79 -8.79
C LEU A 191 -18.97 7.37 -9.74
N ILE A 192 -17.70 7.15 -9.45
CA ILE A 192 -16.60 7.57 -10.30
C ILE A 192 -15.64 6.41 -10.56
N SER A 193 -14.99 6.43 -11.71
CA SER A 193 -13.88 5.49 -11.98
C SER A 193 -12.81 5.62 -10.90
N ILE A 194 -12.29 4.49 -10.42
CA ILE A 194 -11.17 4.48 -9.44
C ILE A 194 -9.97 5.30 -9.93
N SER A 195 -9.75 5.37 -11.24
CA SER A 195 -8.69 6.19 -11.84
C SER A 195 -8.91 7.71 -11.74
N LYS A 196 -10.09 8.14 -11.32
CA LYS A 196 -10.47 9.56 -11.15
C LYS A 196 -10.55 9.98 -9.68
N VAL A 197 -10.40 9.05 -8.76
CA VAL A 197 -10.33 9.34 -7.32
C VAL A 197 -9.15 10.28 -7.05
N LYS A 198 -9.36 11.20 -6.13
CA LYS A 198 -8.34 12.18 -5.72
C LYS A 198 -7.98 12.00 -4.25
N VAL A 199 -6.78 12.39 -3.91
CA VAL A 199 -6.39 12.54 -2.51
C VAL A 199 -7.34 13.52 -1.83
N ASN A 200 -7.75 13.21 -0.62
CA ASN A 200 -8.77 13.87 0.20
C ASN A 200 -10.24 13.66 -0.21
N ASP A 201 -10.54 12.89 -1.26
CA ASP A 201 -11.92 12.42 -1.47
C ASP A 201 -12.38 11.61 -0.25
N ILE A 202 -13.68 11.71 0.07
CA ILE A 202 -14.33 10.88 1.08
C ILE A 202 -15.19 9.84 0.35
N LEU A 203 -14.97 8.59 0.68
CA LEU A 203 -15.73 7.47 0.13
C LEU A 203 -17.07 7.31 0.86
N ARG A 204 -18.00 6.56 0.27
CA ARG A 204 -19.36 6.35 0.76
C ARG A 204 -19.46 6.06 2.26
N PHE A 205 -18.56 5.28 2.82
CA PHE A 205 -18.61 4.87 4.22
C PHE A 205 -17.76 5.75 5.15
N GLY A 206 -17.33 6.91 4.68
CA GLY A 206 -16.55 7.88 5.44
C GLY A 206 -15.02 7.67 5.34
N ASP A 207 -14.56 6.63 4.65
CA ASP A 207 -13.13 6.38 4.47
C ASP A 207 -12.50 7.52 3.68
N LYS A 208 -11.47 8.17 4.23
CA LYS A 208 -10.75 9.28 3.58
C LYS A 208 -9.60 8.76 2.74
N VAL A 209 -9.55 9.19 1.48
CA VAL A 209 -8.46 8.86 0.57
C VAL A 209 -7.18 9.64 0.94
N LEU A 210 -6.17 8.94 1.41
CA LEU A 210 -4.86 9.48 1.78
C LEU A 210 -3.87 9.47 0.61
N GLY A 211 -4.06 8.57 -0.35
CA GLY A 211 -3.19 8.43 -1.51
C GLY A 211 -3.82 7.70 -2.67
N ILE A 212 -3.25 7.93 -3.85
CA ILE A 212 -3.59 7.22 -5.09
C ILE A 212 -2.36 6.52 -5.63
N VAL A 213 -2.58 5.33 -6.18
CA VAL A 213 -1.52 4.45 -6.69
C VAL A 213 -1.83 4.06 -8.13
N GLU A 214 -0.86 4.23 -9.02
CA GLU A 214 -0.87 3.67 -10.36
C GLU A 214 0.12 2.52 -10.43
N ILE A 215 -0.30 1.36 -10.92
CA ILE A 215 0.46 0.11 -10.90
C ILE A 215 0.66 -0.39 -12.33
N ASP A 216 1.86 -0.86 -12.64
CA ASP A 216 2.19 -1.48 -13.91
C ASP A 216 1.57 -2.87 -14.03
N ALA A 217 0.57 -3.00 -14.89
CA ALA A 217 -0.15 -4.24 -15.13
C ALA A 217 0.55 -5.17 -16.14
N GLU A 218 1.49 -4.69 -16.95
CA GLU A 218 2.17 -5.51 -17.98
C GLU A 218 3.04 -6.60 -17.36
N TYR A 219 3.50 -6.37 -16.12
CA TYR A 219 4.35 -7.29 -15.37
C TYR A 219 3.64 -8.05 -14.27
N LEU A 220 2.38 -7.74 -14.03
CA LEU A 220 1.53 -8.64 -13.27
C LEU A 220 1.19 -9.83 -14.18
N ASN A 221 1.50 -11.04 -13.73
CA ASN A 221 1.31 -12.24 -14.53
C ASN A 221 -0.12 -12.40 -15.05
N LYS A 222 -1.08 -11.72 -14.41
CA LYS A 222 -2.50 -11.97 -14.67
C LYS A 222 -3.34 -10.75 -14.23
N VAL A 223 -4.16 -10.26 -15.13
CA VAL A 223 -5.31 -9.41 -14.79
C VAL A 223 -6.56 -10.17 -15.15
N CYS A 224 -7.50 -10.30 -14.24
CA CYS A 224 -8.68 -11.12 -14.42
C CYS A 224 -9.98 -10.32 -14.27
N LYS A 225 -10.97 -10.79 -14.99
CA LYS A 225 -12.37 -10.55 -14.72
C LYS A 225 -12.86 -11.64 -13.79
N TYR A 226 -13.29 -11.29 -12.60
CA TYR A 226 -13.85 -12.19 -11.60
C TYR A 226 -15.38 -12.03 -11.59
N GLU A 227 -16.09 -13.12 -11.78
CA GLU A 227 -17.56 -13.15 -11.78
C GLU A 227 -18.06 -13.57 -10.39
N LEU A 228 -18.67 -12.63 -9.69
CA LEU A 228 -19.36 -12.85 -8.43
C LEU A 228 -20.87 -12.93 -8.71
N LYS A 229 -21.63 -13.43 -7.74
CA LYS A 229 -23.06 -13.72 -7.90
C LYS A 229 -23.85 -12.59 -8.58
N ASP A 230 -23.60 -11.34 -8.16
CA ASP A 230 -24.38 -10.18 -8.61
C ASP A 230 -23.51 -9.05 -9.18
N THR A 231 -22.21 -9.27 -9.31
CA THR A 231 -21.27 -8.23 -9.76
C THR A 231 -20.01 -8.81 -10.40
N THR A 232 -19.26 -7.95 -11.03
CA THR A 232 -17.98 -8.27 -11.66
C THR A 232 -16.89 -7.36 -11.13
N ILE A 233 -15.74 -7.95 -10.79
CA ILE A 233 -14.53 -7.20 -10.45
C ILE A 233 -13.48 -7.47 -11.53
N ILE A 234 -12.81 -6.40 -11.99
CA ILE A 234 -11.70 -6.52 -12.94
C ILE A 234 -10.45 -5.94 -12.30
N GLY A 235 -9.46 -6.79 -12.07
CA GLY A 235 -8.25 -6.37 -11.38
C GLY A 235 -7.14 -7.42 -11.35
N GLY A 236 -6.08 -7.10 -10.64
CA GLY A 236 -4.93 -7.99 -10.41
C GLY A 236 -5.27 -9.15 -9.47
N PRO A 237 -4.39 -10.18 -9.41
CA PRO A 237 -4.63 -11.38 -8.62
C PRO A 237 -4.47 -11.18 -7.11
N ASN A 238 -3.78 -10.11 -6.71
CA ASN A 238 -3.42 -9.83 -5.31
C ASN A 238 -4.35 -8.84 -4.64
N LEU A 239 -5.60 -8.73 -5.10
CA LEU A 239 -6.66 -8.03 -4.38
C LEU A 239 -7.06 -8.87 -3.16
N TRP A 240 -7.19 -8.21 -1.99
CA TRP A 240 -7.63 -8.85 -0.76
C TRP A 240 -9.03 -8.39 -0.39
N ILE A 241 -9.91 -9.35 -0.14
CA ILE A 241 -11.24 -9.09 0.40
C ILE A 241 -11.17 -9.09 1.92
N ASN A 242 -11.81 -8.11 2.51
CA ASN A 242 -12.12 -8.06 3.95
C ASN A 242 -13.63 -8.21 4.14
N ASP A 243 -14.17 -9.33 3.74
CA ASP A 243 -15.52 -9.76 4.07
C ASP A 243 -15.42 -11.08 4.84
N ASN A 244 -16.50 -11.70 5.23
CA ASN A 244 -16.54 -12.92 6.07
C ASN A 244 -15.55 -14.04 5.67
N ASP A 245 -14.97 -13.95 4.47
CA ASP A 245 -13.89 -14.80 3.96
C ASP A 245 -12.66 -13.94 3.63
N LEU A 246 -11.81 -13.68 4.62
CA LEU A 246 -10.50 -13.04 4.43
C LEU A 246 -9.64 -13.86 3.45
N GLY A 247 -9.12 -13.20 2.42
CA GLY A 247 -8.16 -13.86 1.54
C GLY A 247 -7.91 -13.16 0.21
N LYS A 248 -6.86 -13.63 -0.46
CA LYS A 248 -6.55 -13.19 -1.83
C LYS A 248 -7.68 -13.60 -2.76
N PHE A 249 -8.15 -12.66 -3.53
CA PHE A 249 -9.24 -12.86 -4.49
C PHE A 249 -8.99 -14.03 -5.43
N SER A 250 -7.74 -14.23 -5.83
CA SER A 250 -7.32 -15.33 -6.70
C SER A 250 -7.39 -16.71 -6.05
N THR A 251 -7.45 -16.82 -4.72
CA THR A 251 -7.47 -18.10 -3.98
C THR A 251 -8.86 -18.53 -3.54
N LEU A 252 -9.85 -17.65 -3.62
CA LEU A 252 -11.22 -17.91 -3.14
C LEU A 252 -12.06 -18.80 -4.05
N GLY A 253 -11.47 -19.42 -5.09
CA GLY A 253 -12.19 -20.30 -6.02
C GLY A 253 -13.22 -19.60 -6.91
N ILE A 254 -13.17 -18.26 -6.98
CA ILE A 254 -14.07 -17.44 -7.78
C ILE A 254 -13.79 -17.68 -9.26
N LYS A 255 -14.84 -17.88 -10.04
CA LYS A 255 -14.72 -18.01 -11.49
C LYS A 255 -14.07 -16.77 -12.09
N SER A 256 -12.99 -16.94 -12.82
CA SER A 256 -12.23 -15.85 -13.40
C SER A 256 -11.81 -16.11 -14.85
N GLU A 257 -11.75 -15.04 -15.62
CA GLU A 257 -11.27 -15.00 -16.99
C GLU A 257 -10.08 -14.06 -17.09
N ASN A 258 -8.99 -14.51 -17.73
CA ASN A 258 -7.81 -13.68 -17.93
C ASN A 258 -8.05 -12.64 -19.03
N ILE A 259 -7.85 -11.37 -18.71
CA ILE A 259 -7.98 -10.24 -19.63
C ILE A 259 -6.59 -9.79 -20.08
N LYS A 260 -6.41 -9.69 -21.39
CA LYS A 260 -5.15 -9.22 -22.00
C LYS A 260 -5.24 -7.72 -22.36
N GLY A 261 -4.07 -7.10 -22.49
CA GLY A 261 -3.97 -5.72 -22.99
C GLY A 261 -4.17 -4.64 -21.92
N ILE A 262 -4.39 -5.00 -20.68
CA ILE A 262 -4.40 -4.06 -19.56
C ILE A 262 -2.96 -3.66 -19.25
N LYS A 263 -2.66 -2.37 -19.29
CA LYS A 263 -1.32 -1.82 -19.04
C LYS A 263 -1.18 -1.18 -17.68
N LYS A 264 -2.29 -0.78 -17.07
CA LYS A 264 -2.31 -0.03 -15.81
C LYS A 264 -3.46 -0.49 -14.93
N LEU A 265 -3.18 -0.63 -13.65
CA LEU A 265 -4.16 -0.77 -12.59
C LEU A 265 -4.09 0.42 -11.64
N TYR A 266 -5.13 0.57 -10.85
CA TYR A 266 -5.31 1.66 -9.90
C TYR A 266 -5.65 1.08 -8.53
N GLN A 267 -5.11 1.70 -7.49
CA GLN A 267 -5.42 1.41 -6.10
C GLN A 267 -5.39 2.72 -5.32
N ILE A 268 -5.89 2.71 -4.11
CA ILE A 268 -5.87 3.86 -3.22
C ILE A 268 -5.31 3.46 -1.86
N LEU A 269 -4.99 4.46 -1.07
CA LEU A 269 -4.66 4.36 0.34
C LEU A 269 -5.72 5.14 1.11
N THR A 270 -6.26 4.55 2.16
CA THR A 270 -7.29 5.18 2.99
C THR A 270 -6.84 5.28 4.44
N ASP A 271 -7.50 6.08 5.23
CA ASP A 271 -7.25 6.21 6.66
C ASP A 271 -7.69 4.97 7.46
N THR A 272 -8.61 4.17 6.90
CA THR A 272 -9.11 2.94 7.52
C THR A 272 -8.42 1.68 7.01
N GLY A 273 -7.62 1.76 5.93
CA GLY A 273 -7.01 0.61 5.25
C GLY A 273 -7.95 -0.15 4.32
N TYR A 274 -9.15 0.37 4.04
CA TYR A 274 -10.16 -0.33 3.25
C TYR A 274 -10.82 0.56 2.21
N LEU A 275 -11.39 -0.09 1.18
CA LEU A 275 -12.26 0.54 0.18
C LEU A 275 -13.37 -0.41 -0.23
N THR A 276 -14.49 0.13 -0.72
CA THR A 276 -15.61 -0.68 -1.21
C THR A 276 -15.83 -0.45 -2.71
N ILE A 277 -15.81 -1.53 -3.48
CA ILE A 277 -16.09 -1.52 -4.92
C ILE A 277 -17.22 -2.52 -5.19
N ASN A 278 -18.27 -2.07 -5.85
CA ASN A 278 -19.44 -2.88 -6.18
C ASN A 278 -20.03 -3.63 -4.96
N GLY A 279 -20.04 -2.99 -3.78
CA GLY A 279 -20.56 -3.57 -2.55
C GLY A 279 -19.61 -4.56 -1.84
N ILE A 280 -18.44 -4.82 -2.39
CA ILE A 280 -17.43 -5.70 -1.80
C ILE A 280 -16.35 -4.85 -1.13
N ARG A 281 -16.02 -5.17 0.12
CA ARG A 281 -14.97 -4.49 0.87
C ARG A 281 -13.62 -5.13 0.61
N PHE A 282 -12.69 -4.34 0.12
CA PHE A 282 -11.30 -4.74 -0.14
C PHE A 282 -10.35 -4.04 0.82
N MET A 283 -9.22 -4.65 1.07
CA MET A 283 -8.08 -3.96 1.67
C MET A 283 -7.52 -2.94 0.69
N ASP A 284 -7.04 -1.82 1.19
CA ASP A 284 -6.32 -0.84 0.40
C ASP A 284 -4.94 -1.37 -0.01
N TYR A 285 -4.18 -0.59 -0.78
CA TYR A 285 -2.88 -1.03 -1.29
C TYR A 285 -1.94 -1.49 -0.16
N ASN A 286 -1.81 -0.69 0.90
CA ASN A 286 -0.85 -0.95 1.96
C ASN A 286 -1.28 -2.10 2.86
N SER A 287 -2.56 -2.10 3.28
CA SER A 287 -3.08 -3.16 4.15
C SER A 287 -3.03 -4.54 3.48
N ALA A 288 -3.25 -4.61 2.16
CA ALA A 288 -3.11 -5.86 1.42
C ALA A 288 -1.65 -6.38 1.38
N ILE A 289 -0.66 -5.48 1.29
CA ILE A 289 0.76 -5.85 1.33
C ILE A 289 1.16 -6.31 2.74
N GLU A 290 0.74 -5.57 3.77
CA GLU A 290 1.01 -5.92 5.16
C GLU A 290 0.43 -7.30 5.52
N GLU A 291 -0.76 -7.61 5.04
CA GLU A 291 -1.39 -8.93 5.25
C GLU A 291 -0.59 -10.06 4.57
N ILE A 292 -0.17 -9.86 3.31
CA ILE A 292 0.66 -10.84 2.59
C ILE A 292 1.98 -11.08 3.34
N MET A 293 2.59 -10.02 3.85
CA MET A 293 3.85 -10.11 4.58
C MET A 293 3.64 -10.79 5.95
N GLY A 294 2.53 -10.49 6.64
CA GLY A 294 2.18 -11.06 7.93
C GLY A 294 1.90 -12.55 7.90
N ASP A 295 1.16 -13.03 6.91
CA ASP A 295 0.85 -14.47 6.73
C ASP A 295 2.12 -15.31 6.52
N GLU A 296 3.08 -14.80 5.73
CA GLU A 296 4.35 -15.50 5.50
C GLU A 296 5.23 -15.56 6.77
N TRP A 297 5.10 -14.59 7.69
CA TRP A 297 5.80 -14.59 8.97
C TRP A 297 5.18 -15.54 10.00
N SER A 298 3.86 -15.65 10.02
CA SER A 298 3.14 -16.52 10.98
C SER A 298 3.38 -18.01 10.74
N GLU A 299 3.58 -18.42 9.50
CA GLU A 299 3.93 -19.81 9.14
C GLU A 299 5.33 -20.22 9.62
N LYS A 300 6.26 -19.25 9.79
CA LYS A 300 7.62 -19.52 10.31
C LYS A 300 7.63 -19.84 11.80
N GLU A 301 6.87 -19.13 12.61
CA GLU A 301 6.85 -19.36 14.06
C GLU A 301 6.31 -20.76 14.41
N THR A 302 5.40 -21.29 13.61
CA THR A 302 4.86 -22.63 13.79
C THR A 302 5.79 -23.75 13.32
N SER A 303 6.74 -23.47 12.44
CA SER A 303 7.67 -24.49 11.90
C SER A 303 8.97 -24.63 12.69
N VAL A 304 9.26 -23.75 13.65
CA VAL A 304 10.47 -23.77 14.48
C VAL A 304 10.23 -24.42 15.86
N SER A 305 9.01 -24.83 16.16
CA SER A 305 8.64 -25.45 17.45
C SER A 305 8.42 -26.98 17.35
N ILE A 306 9.27 -27.71 16.61
CA ILE A 306 9.36 -29.19 16.67
C ILE A 306 10.82 -29.62 16.90
#